data_fa653998ec266fb710b7cdd4a8c6a2ff
#
_entry.id   fa653998ec266fb710b7cdd4a8c6a2ff
#
_cell.length_a   1.000
_cell.length_b   1.000
_cell.length_c   1.000
_cell.angle_alpha   90.00
_cell.angle_beta   90.00
_cell.angle_gamma   90.00
#
_symmetry.space_group_name_H-M   'P 1'
#
loop_
_entity.id
_entity.type
_entity.pdbx_description
1 polymer ?
#
loop_
_entity_poly.entity_id
_entity_poly.type
_entity_poly.pdbx_seq_one_letter_code
_entity_poly.pdbx_strand_id
1 'polypeptide(L)'
;LVNDPGFATGDPDLFKGKSMTYYGRWTYKFEEAARQGATAAIVIHETEPASYGWDVVSNSWSGAQSDLVRADGGAERTMLEGWITRDTAESLFASAGLDLETLKQQAKSKDFEPVALDGIKASGKISQVIEQLESRNVVGKLPGATAPDEYMLYTAHWDHLGKKSEEKTGAPGEDFYQDQIFNGAVDNATGSAALLEIAEAMASEELERSALFLSVTLEESGLLGSAYYAENPLVPHRQVVAGINMDGALPIGRTKDMVVVGYGASELEDMLA
;
A
#
# COMPACT_ATOMS: atom_id res chain seq x y z
N LEU A 1 -5.91 13.76 -8.25
CA LEU A 1 -4.76 13.17 -8.94
C LEU A 1 -4.31 11.91 -8.23
N VAL A 2 -4.17 10.83 -8.98
CA VAL A 2 -3.79 9.53 -8.42
C VAL A 2 -2.27 9.37 -8.36
N ASN A 3 -1.54 10.00 -9.26
CA ASN A 3 -0.09 9.87 -9.39
C ASN A 3 0.67 11.13 -8.97
N ASP A 4 1.98 10.96 -8.84
CA ASP A 4 2.90 12.07 -8.61
C ASP A 4 2.84 13.13 -9.72
N PRO A 5 3.13 14.39 -9.39
CA PRO A 5 3.10 15.48 -10.37
C PRO A 5 3.96 15.24 -11.61
N GLY A 6 5.14 14.66 -11.46
CA GLY A 6 6.02 14.33 -12.59
C GLY A 6 5.41 13.32 -13.54
N PHE A 7 4.75 12.29 -13.02
CA PHE A 7 4.04 11.31 -13.83
C PHE A 7 2.88 11.96 -14.62
N ALA A 8 2.11 12.83 -13.94
CA ALA A 8 0.95 13.50 -14.52
C ALA A 8 1.33 14.54 -15.58
N THR A 9 2.46 15.23 -15.42
CA THR A 9 2.94 16.27 -16.35
C THR A 9 3.82 15.72 -17.45
N GLY A 10 4.48 14.57 -17.22
CA GLY A 10 5.52 14.04 -18.07
C GLY A 10 6.86 14.80 -17.96
N ASP A 11 7.00 15.68 -16.97
CA ASP A 11 8.19 16.47 -16.73
C ASP A 11 9.26 15.61 -16.02
N PRO A 12 10.41 15.32 -16.66
CA PRO A 12 11.45 14.49 -16.05
C PRO A 12 12.15 15.13 -14.86
N ASP A 13 12.11 16.47 -14.75
CA ASP A 13 12.75 17.22 -13.67
C ASP A 13 11.84 17.35 -12.43
N LEU A 14 10.56 17.01 -12.58
CA LEU A 14 9.59 17.03 -11.49
C LEU A 14 9.38 15.62 -10.95
N PHE A 15 9.77 15.36 -9.69
CA PHE A 15 9.71 14.04 -9.04
C PHE A 15 10.35 12.92 -9.91
N LYS A 16 11.43 13.24 -10.62
CA LYS A 16 12.13 12.31 -11.54
C LYS A 16 11.20 11.68 -12.60
N GLY A 17 10.28 12.46 -13.14
CA GLY A 17 9.38 12.03 -14.19
C GLY A 17 8.35 11.01 -13.71
N LYS A 18 8.42 9.79 -14.26
CA LYS A 18 7.46 8.71 -13.96
C LYS A 18 7.71 7.96 -12.64
N SER A 19 8.62 8.41 -11.81
CA SER A 19 8.82 7.82 -10.48
C SER A 19 7.57 8.01 -9.62
N MET A 20 7.23 6.98 -8.87
CA MET A 20 6.13 7.02 -7.91
C MET A 20 6.67 7.23 -6.51
N THR A 21 6.19 8.27 -5.83
CA THR A 21 6.45 8.50 -4.42
C THR A 21 5.19 8.23 -3.58
N TYR A 22 5.30 8.37 -2.26
CA TYR A 22 4.14 8.25 -1.39
C TYR A 22 3.02 9.25 -1.71
N TYR A 23 3.35 10.43 -2.23
CA TYR A 23 2.35 11.42 -2.66
C TYR A 23 1.42 10.93 -3.76
N GLY A 24 1.86 10.01 -4.61
CA GLY A 24 1.06 9.37 -5.65
C GLY A 24 0.06 8.35 -5.12
N ARG A 25 0.26 7.81 -3.92
CA ARG A 25 -0.61 6.77 -3.36
C ARG A 25 -1.97 7.34 -2.94
N TRP A 26 -2.98 6.48 -3.05
CA TRP A 26 -4.34 6.84 -2.63
C TRP A 26 -4.45 7.06 -1.11
N THR A 27 -3.68 6.34 -0.31
CA THR A 27 -3.59 6.51 1.14
C THR A 27 -3.23 7.95 1.51
N TYR A 28 -2.21 8.53 0.86
CA TYR A 28 -1.83 9.91 1.08
C TYR A 28 -2.98 10.91 0.83
N LYS A 29 -3.87 10.64 -0.15
CA LYS A 29 -5.01 11.53 -0.44
C LYS A 29 -5.98 11.60 0.74
N PHE A 30 -6.24 10.48 1.40
CA PHE A 30 -7.08 10.45 2.59
C PHE A 30 -6.40 11.14 3.78
N GLU A 31 -5.12 10.86 4.01
CA GLU A 31 -4.35 11.48 5.07
C GLU A 31 -4.26 13.00 4.90
N GLU A 32 -4.00 13.48 3.68
CA GLU A 32 -3.94 14.92 3.42
C GLU A 32 -5.29 15.57 3.59
N ALA A 33 -6.37 14.95 3.14
CA ALA A 33 -7.71 15.45 3.36
C ALA A 33 -8.02 15.58 4.86
N ALA A 34 -7.62 14.61 5.68
CA ALA A 34 -7.75 14.67 7.13
C ALA A 34 -6.92 15.82 7.73
N ARG A 35 -5.65 15.98 7.32
CA ARG A 35 -4.79 17.08 7.76
C ARG A 35 -5.36 18.46 7.42
N GLN A 36 -6.07 18.58 6.31
CA GLN A 36 -6.76 19.80 5.90
C GLN A 36 -8.14 19.97 6.57
N GLY A 37 -8.54 19.06 7.47
CA GLY A 37 -9.78 19.14 8.22
C GLY A 37 -11.03 18.73 7.43
N ALA A 38 -10.88 17.99 6.34
CA ALA A 38 -12.02 17.48 5.58
C ALA A 38 -12.78 16.43 6.38
N THR A 39 -14.11 16.50 6.36
CA THR A 39 -14.96 15.50 7.00
C THR A 39 -14.99 14.18 6.24
N ALA A 40 -14.87 14.24 4.91
CA ALA A 40 -14.88 13.08 4.04
C ALA A 40 -13.90 13.28 2.88
N ALA A 41 -13.39 12.19 2.34
CA ALA A 41 -12.55 12.20 1.16
C ALA A 41 -12.97 11.08 0.20
N ILE A 42 -13.06 11.41 -1.08
CA ILE A 42 -13.45 10.47 -2.15
C ILE A 42 -12.38 10.54 -3.24
N VAL A 43 -11.77 9.41 -3.53
CA VAL A 43 -10.78 9.27 -4.61
C VAL A 43 -11.48 8.87 -5.89
N ILE A 44 -11.15 9.53 -6.98
CA ILE A 44 -11.62 9.19 -8.32
C ILE A 44 -10.68 8.13 -8.89
N HIS A 45 -11.24 6.95 -9.21
CA HIS A 45 -10.47 5.89 -9.85
C HIS A 45 -10.36 6.10 -11.36
N GLU A 46 -9.14 5.98 -11.87
CA GLU A 46 -8.83 5.95 -13.29
C GLU A 46 -7.91 4.75 -13.58
N THR A 47 -8.34 3.87 -14.46
CA THR A 47 -7.70 2.59 -14.75
C THR A 47 -6.26 2.74 -15.27
N GLU A 48 -6.02 3.67 -16.20
CA GLU A 48 -4.69 3.83 -16.80
C GLU A 48 -3.63 4.29 -15.78
N PRO A 49 -3.84 5.37 -15.01
CA PRO A 49 -2.88 5.78 -14.00
C PRO A 49 -2.72 4.79 -12.84
N ALA A 50 -3.78 4.06 -12.49
CA ALA A 50 -3.76 3.08 -11.42
C ALA A 50 -3.09 1.77 -11.82
N SER A 51 -3.08 1.45 -13.13
CA SER A 51 -2.61 0.17 -13.70
C SER A 51 -3.51 -1.04 -13.37
N TYR A 52 -4.70 -0.82 -12.80
CA TYR A 52 -5.72 -1.86 -12.53
C TYR A 52 -7.13 -1.29 -12.70
N GLY A 53 -8.10 -2.17 -12.93
CA GLY A 53 -9.50 -1.81 -13.17
C GLY A 53 -10.28 -1.48 -11.90
N TRP A 54 -11.52 -0.99 -12.08
CA TRP A 54 -12.44 -0.70 -10.98
C TRP A 54 -12.81 -1.94 -10.16
N ASP A 55 -12.80 -3.09 -10.76
CA ASP A 55 -13.06 -4.38 -10.10
C ASP A 55 -12.10 -4.65 -8.94
N VAL A 56 -10.83 -4.26 -9.09
CA VAL A 56 -9.86 -4.36 -7.99
C VAL A 56 -10.28 -3.48 -6.83
N VAL A 57 -10.63 -2.21 -7.09
CA VAL A 57 -11.09 -1.28 -6.05
C VAL A 57 -12.35 -1.81 -5.36
N SER A 58 -13.36 -2.19 -6.16
CA SER A 58 -14.64 -2.64 -5.61
C SER A 58 -14.50 -3.91 -4.78
N ASN A 59 -13.65 -4.85 -5.17
CA ASN A 59 -13.43 -6.08 -4.43
C ASN A 59 -12.62 -5.85 -3.15
N SER A 60 -11.60 -4.99 -3.21
CA SER A 60 -10.75 -4.69 -2.04
C SER A 60 -11.47 -3.87 -0.97
N TRP A 61 -12.45 -3.05 -1.37
CA TRP A 61 -13.18 -2.15 -0.45
C TRP A 61 -14.60 -2.62 -0.13
N SER A 62 -15.00 -3.79 -0.60
CA SER A 62 -16.26 -4.43 -0.19
C SER A 62 -16.02 -5.38 0.98
N GLY A 63 -16.99 -5.46 1.88
CA GLY A 63 -16.92 -6.34 3.05
C GLY A 63 -16.18 -5.70 4.25
N ALA A 64 -15.67 -6.55 5.11
CA ALA A 64 -14.97 -6.12 6.32
C ALA A 64 -13.64 -5.45 5.96
N GLN A 65 -13.39 -4.31 6.60
CA GLN A 65 -12.12 -3.59 6.50
C GLN A 65 -11.42 -3.63 7.86
N SER A 66 -10.10 -3.78 7.83
CA SER A 66 -9.29 -3.78 9.05
C SER A 66 -8.56 -2.45 9.22
N ASP A 67 -8.34 -2.04 10.45
CA ASP A 67 -7.48 -0.91 10.79
C ASP A 67 -6.80 -1.17 12.15
N LEU A 68 -5.74 -0.43 12.42
CA LEU A 68 -5.06 -0.47 13.70
C LEU A 68 -5.92 0.18 14.79
N VAL A 69 -5.87 -0.39 15.98
CA VAL A 69 -6.42 0.29 17.18
C VAL A 69 -5.44 1.39 17.58
N ARG A 70 -5.82 2.63 17.32
CA ARG A 70 -5.00 3.81 17.60
C ARG A 70 -5.36 4.44 18.93
N ALA A 71 -4.35 4.93 19.65
CA ALA A 71 -4.54 5.57 20.94
C ALA A 71 -5.40 6.84 20.87
N ASP A 72 -5.37 7.56 19.75
CA ASP A 72 -6.15 8.76 19.45
C ASP A 72 -7.55 8.47 18.89
N GLY A 73 -7.93 7.18 18.77
CA GLY A 73 -9.19 6.76 18.17
C GLY A 73 -9.32 7.05 16.68
N GLY A 74 -8.20 7.28 15.98
CA GLY A 74 -8.18 7.61 14.56
C GLY A 74 -8.50 9.08 14.28
N ALA A 75 -8.14 9.99 15.18
CA ALA A 75 -8.37 11.42 15.05
C ALA A 75 -7.76 12.04 13.78
N GLU A 76 -6.75 11.41 13.23
CA GLU A 76 -6.10 11.81 11.96
C GLU A 76 -6.77 11.23 10.70
N ARG A 77 -7.97 10.65 10.84
CA ARG A 77 -8.73 10.07 9.73
C ARG A 77 -9.96 10.92 9.41
N THR A 78 -10.36 10.92 8.15
CA THR A 78 -11.67 11.47 7.78
C THR A 78 -12.80 10.56 8.26
N MET A 79 -13.98 11.10 8.50
CA MET A 79 -15.15 10.30 8.93
C MET A 79 -15.62 9.32 7.85
N LEU A 80 -15.35 9.62 6.57
CA LEU A 80 -15.69 8.80 5.42
C LEU A 80 -14.56 8.85 4.42
N GLU A 81 -14.08 7.67 4.04
CA GLU A 81 -13.14 7.46 2.95
C GLU A 81 -13.81 6.58 1.89
N GLY A 82 -13.66 6.92 0.64
CA GLY A 82 -14.33 6.19 -0.42
C GLY A 82 -13.77 6.44 -1.80
N TRP A 83 -14.34 5.71 -2.75
CA TRP A 83 -13.96 5.74 -4.14
C TRP A 83 -15.17 5.92 -5.04
N ILE A 84 -14.97 6.60 -6.16
CA ILE A 84 -15.93 6.64 -7.27
C ILE A 84 -15.24 6.37 -8.59
N THR A 85 -15.99 5.86 -9.54
CA THR A 85 -15.52 5.71 -10.91
C THR A 85 -15.35 7.07 -11.57
N ARG A 86 -14.55 7.12 -12.64
CA ARG A 86 -14.40 8.32 -13.49
C ARG A 86 -15.75 8.81 -14.02
N ASP A 87 -16.60 7.92 -14.55
CA ASP A 87 -17.91 8.29 -15.11
C ASP A 87 -18.81 8.93 -14.06
N THR A 88 -18.79 8.42 -12.83
CA THR A 88 -19.53 9.02 -11.70
C THR A 88 -18.98 10.40 -11.39
N ALA A 89 -17.67 10.58 -11.39
CA ALA A 89 -17.04 11.87 -11.14
C ALA A 89 -17.39 12.88 -12.26
N GLU A 90 -17.28 12.49 -13.52
CA GLU A 90 -17.65 13.35 -14.66
C GLU A 90 -19.10 13.84 -14.54
N SER A 91 -20.03 12.94 -14.20
CA SER A 91 -21.43 13.28 -13.99
C SER A 91 -21.62 14.25 -12.82
N LEU A 92 -20.89 14.05 -11.73
CA LEU A 92 -20.92 14.90 -10.55
C LEU A 92 -20.40 16.32 -10.87
N PHE A 93 -19.25 16.42 -11.52
CA PHE A 93 -18.67 17.71 -11.91
C PHE A 93 -19.56 18.45 -12.92
N ALA A 94 -20.10 17.75 -13.92
CA ALA A 94 -21.04 18.34 -14.88
C ALA A 94 -22.28 18.91 -14.19
N SER A 95 -22.80 18.26 -13.15
CA SER A 95 -23.95 18.78 -12.38
C SER A 95 -23.65 20.06 -11.60
N ALA A 96 -22.35 20.31 -11.30
CA ALA A 96 -21.88 21.58 -10.73
C ALA A 96 -21.49 22.62 -11.81
N GLY A 97 -21.70 22.31 -13.09
CA GLY A 97 -21.30 23.18 -14.19
C GLY A 97 -19.79 23.20 -14.46
N LEU A 98 -19.08 22.18 -14.01
CA LEU A 98 -17.62 22.03 -14.12
C LEU A 98 -17.27 20.88 -15.07
N ASP A 99 -16.08 20.97 -15.67
CA ASP A 99 -15.50 19.92 -16.51
C ASP A 99 -14.31 19.29 -15.79
N LEU A 100 -14.41 17.99 -15.50
CA LEU A 100 -13.38 17.25 -14.75
C LEU A 100 -12.03 17.26 -15.47
N GLU A 101 -12.02 17.05 -16.79
CA GLU A 101 -10.76 16.99 -17.54
C GLU A 101 -10.05 18.34 -17.57
N THR A 102 -10.79 19.42 -17.73
CA THR A 102 -10.25 20.77 -17.63
C THR A 102 -9.60 21.02 -16.27
N LEU A 103 -10.27 20.64 -15.18
CA LEU A 103 -9.74 20.80 -13.83
C LEU A 103 -8.51 19.90 -13.60
N LYS A 104 -8.48 18.70 -14.14
CA LYS A 104 -7.29 17.83 -14.10
C LYS A 104 -6.10 18.47 -14.79
N GLN A 105 -6.29 19.10 -15.95
CA GLN A 105 -5.21 19.81 -16.65
C GLN A 105 -4.72 21.02 -15.84
N GLN A 106 -5.63 21.78 -15.25
CA GLN A 106 -5.27 22.90 -14.37
C GLN A 106 -4.51 22.44 -13.11
N ALA A 107 -4.91 21.30 -12.54
CA ALA A 107 -4.27 20.72 -11.35
C ALA A 107 -2.83 20.24 -11.58
N LYS A 108 -2.32 20.24 -12.81
CA LYS A 108 -0.90 20.01 -13.10
C LYS A 108 -0.03 21.21 -12.75
N SER A 109 -0.61 22.39 -12.59
CA SER A 109 0.09 23.59 -12.17
C SER A 109 0.23 23.63 -10.65
N LYS A 110 1.38 24.05 -10.16
CA LYS A 110 1.59 24.32 -8.73
C LYS A 110 0.78 25.51 -8.20
N ASP A 111 0.25 26.33 -9.08
CA ASP A 111 -0.58 27.49 -8.76
C ASP A 111 -2.08 27.12 -8.76
N PHE A 112 -2.41 25.82 -8.87
CA PHE A 112 -3.80 25.37 -8.85
C PHE A 112 -4.41 25.53 -7.46
N GLU A 113 -5.57 26.16 -7.42
CA GLU A 113 -6.40 26.28 -6.22
C GLU A 113 -7.56 25.28 -6.27
N PRO A 114 -7.91 24.64 -5.14
CA PRO A 114 -9.06 23.76 -5.07
C PRO A 114 -10.36 24.45 -5.49
N VAL A 115 -11.16 23.76 -6.29
CA VAL A 115 -12.42 24.29 -6.83
C VAL A 115 -13.61 23.72 -6.06
N ALA A 116 -14.48 24.59 -5.55
CA ALA A 116 -15.70 24.17 -4.87
C ALA A 116 -16.72 23.60 -5.87
N LEU A 117 -17.40 22.54 -5.48
CA LEU A 117 -18.54 21.97 -6.19
C LEU A 117 -19.83 22.63 -5.65
N ASP A 118 -20.05 23.89 -6.03
CA ASP A 118 -21.16 24.68 -5.52
C ASP A 118 -22.53 24.04 -5.83
N GLY A 119 -23.39 24.03 -4.85
CA GLY A 119 -24.72 23.43 -4.96
C GLY A 119 -24.79 21.93 -4.81
N ILE A 120 -23.63 21.25 -4.75
CA ILE A 120 -23.57 19.80 -4.49
C ILE A 120 -23.54 19.53 -2.98
N LYS A 121 -24.38 18.60 -2.56
CA LYS A 121 -24.41 18.09 -1.18
C LYS A 121 -24.32 16.58 -1.21
N ALA A 122 -23.47 16.03 -0.38
CA ALA A 122 -23.40 14.60 -0.15
C ALA A 122 -23.93 14.27 1.26
N SER A 123 -24.65 13.17 1.36
CA SER A 123 -25.09 12.60 2.64
C SER A 123 -24.99 11.09 2.56
N GLY A 124 -24.64 10.46 3.66
CA GLY A 124 -24.53 9.02 3.75
C GLY A 124 -24.78 8.54 5.16
N LYS A 125 -25.20 7.29 5.29
CA LYS A 125 -25.30 6.59 6.56
C LYS A 125 -24.66 5.22 6.38
N ILE A 126 -23.65 4.93 7.19
CA ILE A 126 -23.02 3.62 7.26
C ILE A 126 -23.35 3.01 8.62
N SER A 127 -23.79 1.75 8.62
CA SER A 127 -23.92 0.95 9.82
C SER A 127 -22.88 -0.17 9.74
N GLN A 128 -22.06 -0.26 10.76
CA GLN A 128 -20.98 -1.25 10.81
C GLN A 128 -20.95 -1.93 12.18
N VAL A 129 -20.46 -3.16 12.19
CA VAL A 129 -20.10 -3.88 13.41
C VAL A 129 -18.60 -3.81 13.54
N ILE A 130 -18.10 -3.37 14.68
CA ILE A 130 -16.67 -3.29 14.94
C ILE A 130 -16.30 -4.46 15.85
N GLU A 131 -15.37 -5.27 15.38
CA GLU A 131 -14.78 -6.37 16.13
C GLU A 131 -13.30 -6.11 16.33
N GLN A 132 -12.78 -6.46 17.50
CA GLN A 132 -11.36 -6.33 17.80
C GLN A 132 -10.71 -7.70 17.64
N LEU A 133 -9.69 -7.77 16.80
CA LEU A 133 -8.89 -8.96 16.52
C LEU A 133 -7.44 -8.69 16.93
N GLU A 134 -6.71 -9.75 17.23
CA GLU A 134 -5.28 -9.69 17.50
C GLU A 134 -4.51 -10.47 16.43
N SER A 135 -3.45 -9.87 15.93
CA SER A 135 -2.45 -10.54 15.11
C SER A 135 -1.04 -10.18 15.60
N ARG A 136 -0.01 -10.72 14.97
CA ARG A 136 1.37 -10.54 15.46
C ARG A 136 2.35 -10.44 14.32
N ASN A 137 3.26 -9.46 14.43
CA ASN A 137 4.53 -9.54 13.71
C ASN A 137 5.49 -10.47 14.44
N VAL A 138 6.28 -11.21 13.69
CA VAL A 138 7.34 -12.07 14.24
C VAL A 138 8.69 -11.45 13.93
N VAL A 139 9.54 -11.34 14.93
CA VAL A 139 10.85 -10.68 14.77
C VAL A 139 11.96 -11.60 15.24
N GLY A 140 12.99 -11.77 14.40
CA GLY A 140 14.24 -12.42 14.73
C GLY A 140 15.42 -11.44 14.63
N LYS A 141 16.44 -11.60 15.45
CA LYS A 141 17.65 -10.78 15.40
C LYS A 141 18.90 -11.66 15.40
N LEU A 142 19.83 -11.36 14.50
CA LEU A 142 21.21 -11.81 14.55
C LEU A 142 22.10 -10.62 14.91
N PRO A 143 22.88 -10.68 16.00
CA PRO A 143 23.71 -9.56 16.42
C PRO A 143 24.94 -9.42 15.51
N GLY A 144 25.31 -8.18 15.21
CA GLY A 144 26.56 -7.85 14.54
C GLY A 144 27.74 -7.86 15.51
N ALA A 145 28.93 -8.13 15.00
CA ALA A 145 30.14 -8.20 15.78
C ALA A 145 30.84 -6.84 15.99
N THR A 146 30.84 -5.99 14.97
CA THR A 146 31.58 -4.71 15.00
C THR A 146 30.69 -3.48 15.06
N ALA A 147 29.50 -3.55 14.49
CA ALA A 147 28.49 -2.48 14.51
C ALA A 147 27.12 -3.01 14.97
N PRO A 148 27.00 -3.54 16.22
CA PRO A 148 25.78 -4.22 16.68
C PRO A 148 24.55 -3.33 16.83
N ASP A 149 24.72 -2.01 16.84
CA ASP A 149 23.64 -1.01 16.92
C ASP A 149 23.21 -0.47 15.55
N GLU A 150 23.81 -0.96 14.47
CA GLU A 150 23.38 -0.71 13.10
C GLU A 150 22.66 -1.94 12.56
N TYR A 151 21.51 -1.74 11.91
CA TYR A 151 20.63 -2.82 11.51
C TYR A 151 20.38 -2.84 10.01
N MET A 152 20.50 -4.03 9.42
CA MET A 152 19.89 -4.35 8.13
C MET A 152 18.54 -5.01 8.40
N LEU A 153 17.48 -4.45 7.85
CA LEU A 153 16.12 -4.95 8.03
C LEU A 153 15.70 -5.79 6.80
N TYR A 154 15.29 -7.02 7.05
CA TYR A 154 14.70 -7.92 6.06
C TYR A 154 13.25 -8.15 6.42
N THR A 155 12.34 -7.94 5.47
CA THR A 155 10.90 -8.09 5.72
C THR A 155 10.23 -8.97 4.67
N ALA A 156 9.20 -9.67 5.10
CA ALA A 156 8.22 -10.36 4.25
C ALA A 156 6.91 -10.47 5.01
N HIS A 157 5.76 -10.41 4.33
CA HIS A 157 4.49 -10.67 4.98
C HIS A 157 4.17 -12.17 4.98
N TRP A 158 3.44 -12.61 6.01
CA TRP A 158 3.08 -14.01 6.20
C TRP A 158 1.57 -14.29 6.07
N ASP A 159 0.77 -13.24 5.98
CA ASP A 159 -0.66 -13.34 5.72
C ASP A 159 -0.97 -13.42 4.22
N HIS A 160 -2.19 -13.82 3.90
CA HIS A 160 -2.78 -13.73 2.57
C HIS A 160 -4.28 -13.51 2.70
N LEU A 161 -5.02 -13.54 1.58
CA LEU A 161 -6.46 -13.23 1.52
C LEU A 161 -7.36 -14.19 2.30
N GLY A 162 -6.83 -15.30 2.80
CA GLY A 162 -7.54 -16.24 3.64
C GLY A 162 -8.54 -17.12 2.87
N LYS A 163 -9.81 -17.04 3.21
CA LYS A 163 -10.88 -17.87 2.63
C LYS A 163 -11.98 -16.97 2.06
N LYS A 164 -12.51 -17.30 0.88
CA LYS A 164 -13.73 -16.68 0.35
C LYS A 164 -14.87 -16.77 1.36
N SER A 165 -15.57 -15.66 1.57
CA SER A 165 -16.82 -15.70 2.33
C SER A 165 -17.86 -16.56 1.61
N GLU A 166 -18.69 -17.29 2.38
CA GLU A 166 -19.71 -18.22 1.84
C GLU A 166 -20.91 -17.50 1.20
N GLU A 167 -20.82 -16.27 0.81
CA GLU A 167 -21.87 -15.65 0.03
C GLU A 167 -21.97 -16.34 -1.34
N LYS A 168 -22.99 -17.16 -1.46
CA LYS A 168 -23.34 -17.92 -2.67
C LYS A 168 -23.74 -16.96 -3.79
N THR A 169 -22.79 -16.54 -4.58
CA THR A 169 -23.04 -15.84 -5.85
C THR A 169 -22.71 -16.74 -7.05
N GLY A 170 -23.11 -18.00 -7.00
CA GLY A 170 -22.98 -18.93 -8.12
C GLY A 170 -24.36 -19.33 -8.66
N ALA A 171 -24.53 -19.38 -9.98
CA ALA A 171 -25.69 -20.00 -10.61
C ALA A 171 -25.80 -21.49 -10.21
N PRO A 172 -27.00 -22.05 -10.08
CA PRO A 172 -27.15 -23.47 -9.76
C PRO A 172 -26.44 -24.32 -10.83
N GLY A 173 -25.37 -25.02 -10.44
CA GLY A 173 -24.62 -25.93 -11.31
C GLY A 173 -23.11 -25.70 -11.40
N GLU A 174 -22.59 -24.63 -10.83
CA GLU A 174 -21.15 -24.32 -10.83
C GLU A 174 -20.40 -24.83 -9.57
N ASP A 175 -21.01 -25.69 -8.79
CA ASP A 175 -20.54 -26.13 -7.47
C ASP A 175 -19.45 -27.22 -7.49
N PHE A 176 -18.67 -27.36 -8.52
CA PHE A 176 -17.64 -28.39 -8.51
C PHE A 176 -16.22 -27.84 -8.31
N TYR A 177 -15.72 -28.00 -7.06
CA TYR A 177 -14.28 -27.89 -6.69
C TYR A 177 -13.59 -26.56 -6.92
N GLN A 178 -14.24 -25.45 -6.65
CA GLN A 178 -13.48 -24.21 -6.48
C GLN A 178 -12.86 -24.23 -5.08
N ASP A 179 -11.54 -24.34 -5.05
CA ASP A 179 -10.77 -24.07 -3.86
C ASP A 179 -11.11 -22.66 -3.37
N GLN A 180 -11.66 -22.59 -2.16
CA GLN A 180 -12.07 -21.31 -1.56
C GLN A 180 -10.99 -20.70 -0.70
N ILE A 181 -9.86 -21.38 -0.56
CA ILE A 181 -8.72 -20.95 0.22
C ILE A 181 -7.71 -20.30 -0.70
N PHE A 182 -7.36 -19.08 -0.41
CA PHE A 182 -6.24 -18.40 -1.04
C PHE A 182 -4.95 -18.83 -0.35
N ASN A 183 -4.22 -19.73 -1.00
CA ASN A 183 -3.07 -20.41 -0.35
C ASN A 183 -1.84 -19.55 -0.18
N GLY A 184 -1.70 -18.42 -0.92
CA GLY A 184 -0.57 -17.51 -0.78
C GLY A 184 0.78 -18.11 -1.17
N ALA A 185 0.81 -19.11 -2.10
CA ALA A 185 2.04 -19.83 -2.39
C ALA A 185 3.15 -18.96 -3.00
N VAL A 186 2.79 -18.00 -3.83
CA VAL A 186 3.71 -17.01 -4.41
C VAL A 186 3.66 -15.73 -3.59
N ASP A 187 2.48 -15.24 -3.34
CA ASP A 187 2.17 -14.07 -2.55
C ASP A 187 1.59 -14.50 -1.19
N ASN A 188 2.35 -14.63 -0.06
CA ASN A 188 3.79 -14.34 -0.08
C ASN A 188 4.58 -15.42 0.69
N ALA A 189 4.24 -16.71 0.49
CA ALA A 189 5.04 -17.79 1.07
C ALA A 189 6.48 -17.80 0.52
N THR A 190 6.68 -17.31 -0.72
CA THR A 190 8.02 -17.20 -1.31
C THR A 190 8.89 -16.20 -0.57
N GLY A 191 8.36 -15.02 -0.24
CA GLY A 191 9.07 -14.02 0.55
C GLY A 191 9.35 -14.50 1.98
N SER A 192 8.37 -15.15 2.60
CA SER A 192 8.53 -15.74 3.93
C SER A 192 9.60 -16.84 3.94
N ALA A 193 9.63 -17.71 2.93
CA ALA A 193 10.67 -18.73 2.78
C ALA A 193 12.06 -18.10 2.56
N ALA A 194 12.13 -17.08 1.69
CA ALA A 194 13.39 -16.36 1.46
C ALA A 194 13.91 -15.69 2.74
N LEU A 195 13.02 -15.14 3.58
CA LEU A 195 13.38 -14.55 4.88
C LEU A 195 14.05 -15.58 5.79
N LEU A 196 13.51 -16.80 5.84
CA LEU A 196 14.08 -17.89 6.65
C LEU A 196 15.41 -18.40 6.10
N GLU A 197 15.52 -18.60 4.79
CA GLU A 197 16.76 -19.05 4.13
C GLU A 197 17.89 -18.02 4.30
N ILE A 198 17.59 -16.73 4.17
CA ILE A 198 18.58 -15.67 4.42
C ILE A 198 19.01 -15.68 5.89
N ALA A 199 18.06 -15.82 6.82
CA ALA A 199 18.38 -15.88 8.24
C ALA A 199 19.27 -17.08 8.58
N GLU A 200 18.98 -18.27 8.01
CA GLU A 200 19.79 -19.48 8.20
C GLU A 200 21.21 -19.29 7.63
N ALA A 201 21.33 -18.79 6.41
CA ALA A 201 22.62 -18.53 5.78
C ALA A 201 23.46 -17.54 6.61
N MET A 202 22.85 -16.43 7.06
CA MET A 202 23.52 -15.41 7.85
C MET A 202 23.88 -15.86 9.28
N ALA A 203 23.13 -16.82 9.84
CA ALA A 203 23.40 -17.33 11.19
C ALA A 203 24.75 -18.08 11.31
N SER A 204 25.32 -18.56 10.20
CA SER A 204 26.61 -19.21 10.14
C SER A 204 27.79 -18.25 9.92
N GLU A 205 27.51 -16.96 9.69
CA GLU A 205 28.49 -15.94 9.35
C GLU A 205 28.72 -14.95 10.50
N GLU A 206 29.90 -14.36 10.55
CA GLU A 206 30.17 -13.22 11.43
C GLU A 206 29.74 -11.94 10.75
N LEU A 207 28.62 -11.40 11.21
CA LEU A 207 28.04 -10.19 10.62
C LEU A 207 28.73 -8.94 11.17
N GLU A 208 29.01 -7.96 10.32
CA GLU A 208 29.48 -6.65 10.76
C GLU A 208 28.37 -5.91 11.51
N ARG A 209 27.19 -5.77 10.89
CA ARG A 209 25.98 -5.15 11.42
C ARG A 209 24.98 -6.19 11.87
N SER A 210 24.11 -5.81 12.79
CA SER A 210 22.97 -6.68 13.16
C SER A 210 21.99 -6.84 12.00
N ALA A 211 21.46 -8.06 11.84
CA ALA A 211 20.34 -8.31 10.95
C ALA A 211 19.05 -8.45 11.75
N LEU A 212 17.99 -7.80 11.28
CA LEU A 212 16.64 -7.86 11.83
C LEU A 212 15.71 -8.47 10.79
N PHE A 213 15.12 -9.60 11.12
CA PHE A 213 14.16 -10.31 10.26
C PHE A 213 12.76 -10.08 10.80
N LEU A 214 11.91 -9.48 9.99
CA LEU A 214 10.57 -9.06 10.37
C LEU A 214 9.54 -9.69 9.44
N SER A 215 8.80 -10.68 9.95
CA SER A 215 7.66 -11.26 9.27
C SER A 215 6.40 -10.52 9.70
N VAL A 216 5.84 -9.71 8.81
CA VAL A 216 4.69 -8.83 9.08
C VAL A 216 3.37 -9.51 8.81
N THR A 217 2.34 -9.11 9.54
CA THR A 217 0.95 -9.55 9.36
C THR A 217 0.12 -8.47 8.68
N LEU A 218 -1.05 -8.85 8.17
CA LEU A 218 -2.06 -7.92 7.64
C LEU A 218 -1.53 -6.97 6.55
N GLU A 219 -0.65 -7.50 5.70
CA GLU A 219 -0.20 -6.79 4.50
C GLU A 219 -1.38 -6.57 3.56
N GLU A 220 -2.12 -7.64 3.27
CA GLU A 220 -3.29 -7.69 2.39
C GLU A 220 -4.47 -6.83 2.88
N SER A 221 -4.44 -6.45 4.15
CA SER A 221 -5.43 -5.58 4.77
C SER A 221 -4.99 -4.11 4.84
N GLY A 222 -3.97 -3.72 4.07
CA GLY A 222 -3.50 -2.33 3.98
C GLY A 222 -2.20 -2.06 4.73
N LEU A 223 -1.26 -3.02 4.71
CA LEU A 223 0.08 -2.89 5.29
C LEU A 223 0.08 -2.69 6.81
N LEU A 224 -0.94 -3.18 7.52
CA LEU A 224 -1.16 -2.82 8.93
C LEU A 224 -0.04 -3.30 9.85
N GLY A 225 0.55 -4.48 9.60
CA GLY A 225 1.65 -5.00 10.39
C GLY A 225 2.92 -4.18 10.27
N SER A 226 3.26 -3.74 9.07
CA SER A 226 4.42 -2.87 8.82
C SER A 226 4.18 -1.45 9.35
N ALA A 227 2.96 -0.91 9.21
CA ALA A 227 2.58 0.36 9.80
C ALA A 227 2.70 0.34 11.34
N TYR A 228 2.19 -0.73 11.97
CA TYR A 228 2.34 -0.91 13.42
C TYR A 228 3.80 -0.96 13.86
N TYR A 229 4.67 -1.70 13.12
CA TYR A 229 6.10 -1.75 13.41
C TYR A 229 6.77 -0.38 13.24
N ALA A 230 6.38 0.39 12.24
CA ALA A 230 6.91 1.73 12.02
C ALA A 230 6.53 2.70 13.17
N GLU A 231 5.32 2.58 13.72
CA GLU A 231 4.90 3.36 14.88
C GLU A 231 5.49 2.85 16.22
N ASN A 232 5.76 1.54 16.30
CA ASN A 232 6.23 0.85 17.51
C ASN A 232 7.51 0.04 17.22
N PRO A 233 8.61 0.66 16.81
CA PRO A 233 9.80 -0.04 16.39
C PRO A 233 10.55 -0.66 17.58
N LEU A 234 11.09 -1.86 17.38
CA LEU A 234 11.95 -2.53 18.39
C LEU A 234 13.34 -1.89 18.49
N VAL A 235 13.78 -1.23 17.44
CA VAL A 235 15.04 -0.49 17.38
C VAL A 235 14.78 0.90 16.82
N PRO A 236 15.50 1.93 17.26
CA PRO A 236 15.31 3.29 16.71
C PRO A 236 15.50 3.31 15.19
N HIS A 237 14.61 3.98 14.45
CA HIS A 237 14.70 4.06 12.99
C HIS A 237 16.04 4.54 12.47
N ARG A 238 16.70 5.47 13.17
CA ARG A 238 18.03 5.97 12.82
C ARG A 238 19.14 4.93 12.86
N GLN A 239 18.90 3.78 13.47
CA GLN A 239 19.82 2.65 13.52
C GLN A 239 19.58 1.65 12.38
N VAL A 240 18.50 1.78 11.65
CA VAL A 240 18.22 0.96 10.46
C VAL A 240 18.91 1.62 9.25
N VAL A 241 19.96 0.98 8.77
CA VAL A 241 20.80 1.48 7.67
C VAL A 241 20.12 1.29 6.33
N ALA A 242 19.52 0.11 6.12
CA ALA A 242 18.73 -0.20 4.93
C ALA A 242 17.69 -1.27 5.24
N GLY A 243 16.66 -1.36 4.38
CA GLY A 243 15.63 -2.39 4.45
C GLY A 243 15.42 -3.05 3.10
N ILE A 244 15.20 -4.35 3.12
CA ILE A 244 14.85 -5.17 1.96
C ILE A 244 13.52 -5.85 2.26
N ASN A 245 12.50 -5.53 1.47
CA ASN A 245 11.23 -6.24 1.50
C ASN A 245 11.17 -7.25 0.37
N MET A 246 10.71 -8.46 0.69
CA MET A 246 10.57 -9.55 -0.26
C MET A 246 9.10 -9.89 -0.39
N ASP A 247 8.59 -9.76 -1.62
CA ASP A 247 7.19 -9.95 -1.92
C ASP A 247 7.01 -10.55 -3.32
N GLY A 248 6.35 -11.69 -3.39
CA GLY A 248 6.01 -12.34 -4.64
C GLY A 248 7.20 -12.74 -5.52
N ALA A 249 8.13 -13.55 -5.03
CA ALA A 249 9.24 -14.04 -5.85
C ALA A 249 8.72 -14.89 -7.02
N LEU A 250 9.09 -14.52 -8.24
CA LEU A 250 8.64 -15.22 -9.45
C LEU A 250 9.36 -16.57 -9.61
N PRO A 251 8.64 -17.71 -9.70
CA PRO A 251 9.22 -19.04 -9.82
C PRO A 251 9.67 -19.38 -11.24
N ILE A 252 10.27 -18.42 -11.95
CA ILE A 252 10.70 -18.57 -13.36
C ILE A 252 12.18 -18.97 -13.52
N GLY A 253 12.86 -19.26 -12.40
CA GLY A 253 14.28 -19.58 -12.40
C GLY A 253 15.18 -18.34 -12.44
N ARG A 254 16.46 -18.55 -12.78
CA ARG A 254 17.42 -17.43 -12.84
C ARG A 254 17.09 -16.49 -13.97
N THR A 255 16.88 -15.22 -13.64
CA THR A 255 16.75 -14.15 -14.62
C THR A 255 18.12 -13.67 -15.09
N LYS A 256 18.15 -13.05 -16.28
CA LYS A 256 19.38 -12.47 -16.85
C LYS A 256 19.45 -10.96 -16.59
N ASP A 257 18.35 -10.38 -16.21
CA ASP A 257 18.14 -8.95 -15.98
C ASP A 257 17.13 -8.74 -14.87
N MET A 258 17.04 -7.52 -14.38
CA MET A 258 16.01 -7.07 -13.44
C MET A 258 15.52 -5.69 -13.86
N VAL A 259 14.28 -5.39 -13.53
CA VAL A 259 13.71 -4.06 -13.72
C VAL A 259 13.74 -3.32 -12.39
N VAL A 260 14.43 -2.19 -12.37
CA VAL A 260 14.45 -1.30 -11.19
C VAL A 260 13.42 -0.20 -11.40
N VAL A 261 12.34 -0.24 -10.62
CA VAL A 261 11.29 0.78 -10.65
C VAL A 261 11.73 1.95 -9.76
N GLY A 262 11.70 3.17 -10.31
CA GLY A 262 12.14 4.36 -9.59
C GLY A 262 13.65 4.54 -9.53
N TYR A 263 14.38 4.01 -10.50
CA TYR A 263 15.84 4.17 -10.60
C TYR A 263 16.26 5.65 -10.47
N GLY A 264 17.31 5.90 -9.70
CA GLY A 264 17.79 7.23 -9.38
C GLY A 264 17.23 7.80 -8.07
N ALA A 265 16.52 7.00 -7.27
CA ALA A 265 15.93 7.43 -6.00
C ALA A 265 16.90 7.33 -4.82
N SER A 266 17.87 6.39 -4.85
CA SER A 266 18.80 6.18 -3.75
C SER A 266 20.16 5.64 -4.20
N GLU A 267 21.14 5.68 -3.31
CA GLU A 267 22.48 5.10 -3.53
C GLU A 267 22.46 3.55 -3.52
N LEU A 268 21.36 2.93 -3.10
CA LEU A 268 21.23 1.47 -3.12
C LEU A 268 21.29 0.88 -4.53
N GLU A 269 20.98 1.68 -5.52
CA GLU A 269 21.02 1.28 -6.94
C GLU A 269 22.44 1.04 -7.44
N ASP A 270 23.41 1.76 -6.89
CA ASP A 270 24.84 1.57 -7.21
C ASP A 270 25.34 0.20 -6.74
N MET A 271 24.65 -0.43 -5.79
CA MET A 271 24.95 -1.77 -5.29
C MET A 271 24.39 -2.88 -6.20
N LEU A 272 23.50 -2.54 -7.14
CA LEU A 272 22.90 -3.47 -8.10
C LEU A 272 23.71 -3.58 -9.40
N ALA A 273 24.64 -2.68 -9.65
CA ALA A 273 25.49 -2.63 -10.82
C ALA A 273 26.72 -3.54 -10.61
#